data_4f96d0194baa8a817a537afcc3a793d5
#
_entry.id   4f96d0194baa8a817a537afcc3a793d5
#
_cell.length_a   1.000
_cell.length_b   1.000
_cell.length_c   1.000
_cell.angle_alpha   90.00
_cell.angle_beta   90.00
_cell.angle_gamma   90.00
#
_symmetry.space_group_name_H-M   'P 1'
#
loop_
_entity.id
_entity.type
_entity.pdbx_description
1 polymer ?
#
loop_
_entity_poly.entity_id
_entity_poly.type
_entity_poly.pdbx_seq_one_letter_code
_entity_poly.pdbx_strand_id
1 'polypeptide(L)'
;MSQYRIMVIDDEKIVCDMAKMSLEQEGYIVETFLNAEPALSRLKEKRFDVVVTDYKMKGIDGMEVLRAVKRLYPDTEVIMITAFANLDTLIEALRGEVHDFFPKPLKIKELKSSIQRALNRKR
;
A
#
# COMPACT_ATOMS: atom_id res chain seq x y z
N MET A 1 -11.92 -18.34 10.05
CA MET A 1 -11.02 -17.17 10.16
C MET A 1 -11.04 -16.38 8.87
N SER A 2 -11.23 -15.09 8.98
CA SER A 2 -11.18 -14.24 7.80
C SER A 2 -9.72 -14.02 7.41
N GLN A 3 -9.47 -14.02 6.10
CA GLN A 3 -8.17 -13.68 5.56
C GLN A 3 -8.14 -12.20 5.25
N TYR A 4 -7.02 -11.56 5.57
CA TYR A 4 -6.83 -10.15 5.26
C TYR A 4 -6.44 -9.97 3.80
N ARG A 5 -6.96 -8.91 3.20
CA ARG A 5 -6.68 -8.57 1.80
C ARG A 5 -5.71 -7.40 1.73
N ILE A 6 -4.65 -7.60 0.98
CA ILE A 6 -3.58 -6.60 0.79
C ILE A 6 -3.52 -6.25 -0.70
N MET A 7 -3.50 -4.96 -1.00
CA MET A 7 -3.29 -4.49 -2.36
C MET A 7 -1.88 -3.87 -2.44
N VAL A 8 -1.14 -4.21 -3.50
CA VAL A 8 0.19 -3.64 -3.73
C VAL A 8 0.19 -2.95 -5.09
N ILE A 9 0.55 -1.68 -5.11
CA ILE A 9 0.57 -0.86 -6.33
C ILE A 9 1.98 -0.32 -6.52
N ASP A 10 2.66 -0.77 -7.58
CA ASP A 10 4.02 -0.32 -7.90
C ASP A 10 4.26 -0.57 -9.38
N ASP A 11 4.82 0.41 -10.09
CA ASP A 11 5.06 0.25 -11.52
C ASP A 11 6.27 -0.64 -11.83
N GLU A 12 7.02 -1.05 -10.82
CA GLU A 12 8.07 -2.03 -10.96
C GLU A 12 7.55 -3.43 -10.67
N LYS A 13 7.46 -4.24 -11.72
CA LYS A 13 6.91 -5.60 -11.60
C LYS A 13 7.63 -6.44 -10.56
N ILE A 14 8.96 -6.28 -10.45
CA ILE A 14 9.74 -7.07 -9.50
C ILE A 14 9.34 -6.77 -8.04
N VAL A 15 8.98 -5.53 -7.74
CA VAL A 15 8.51 -5.14 -6.40
C VAL A 15 7.17 -5.83 -6.12
N CYS A 16 6.25 -5.77 -7.07
CA CYS A 16 4.95 -6.43 -6.94
C CYS A 16 5.10 -7.94 -6.75
N ASP A 17 5.93 -8.59 -7.55
CA ASP A 17 6.10 -10.04 -7.48
C ASP A 17 6.74 -10.46 -6.15
N MET A 18 7.74 -9.73 -5.70
CA MET A 18 8.42 -10.02 -4.44
C MET A 18 7.48 -9.83 -3.25
N ALA A 19 6.73 -8.73 -3.25
CA ALA A 19 5.78 -8.45 -2.18
C ALA A 19 4.67 -9.49 -2.14
N LYS A 20 4.12 -9.84 -3.31
CA LYS A 20 3.04 -10.82 -3.39
C LYS A 20 3.49 -12.18 -2.86
N MET A 21 4.64 -12.66 -3.31
CA MET A 21 5.17 -13.95 -2.85
C MET A 21 5.33 -13.96 -1.33
N SER A 22 5.97 -12.94 -0.80
CA SER A 22 6.29 -12.88 0.63
C SER A 22 5.04 -12.74 1.50
N LEU A 23 4.08 -11.94 1.05
CA LEU A 23 2.86 -11.70 1.83
C LEU A 23 1.90 -12.88 1.75
N GLU A 24 1.84 -13.56 0.61
CA GLU A 24 1.01 -14.77 0.50
C GLU A 24 1.53 -15.88 1.41
N GLN A 25 2.83 -15.95 1.65
CA GLN A 25 3.39 -16.89 2.60
C GLN A 25 2.90 -16.67 4.03
N GLU A 26 2.50 -15.43 4.34
CA GLU A 26 1.92 -15.10 5.64
C GLU A 26 0.41 -15.37 5.72
N GLY A 27 -0.18 -15.88 4.65
CA GLY A 27 -1.60 -16.19 4.62
C GLY A 27 -2.50 -15.07 4.13
N TYR A 28 -1.94 -13.96 3.65
CA TYR A 28 -2.74 -12.86 3.12
C TYR A 28 -3.20 -13.15 1.69
N ILE A 29 -4.36 -12.59 1.34
CA ILE A 29 -4.82 -12.55 -0.05
C ILE A 29 -4.24 -11.27 -0.66
N VAL A 30 -3.41 -11.40 -1.70
CA VAL A 30 -2.68 -10.27 -2.26
C VAL A 30 -3.05 -10.06 -3.73
N GLU A 31 -3.38 -8.82 -4.06
CA GLU A 31 -3.57 -8.40 -5.46
C GLU A 31 -2.57 -7.31 -5.76
N THR A 32 -1.94 -7.39 -6.93
CA THR A 32 -0.92 -6.42 -7.33
C THR A 32 -1.34 -5.68 -8.58
N PHE A 33 -0.94 -4.42 -8.67
CA PHE A 33 -1.26 -3.55 -9.79
C PHE A 33 -0.02 -2.76 -10.18
N LEU A 34 0.24 -2.65 -11.48
CA LEU A 34 1.36 -1.89 -12.01
C LEU A 34 1.01 -0.42 -12.26
N ASN A 35 -0.26 -0.08 -12.15
CA ASN A 35 -0.77 1.27 -12.37
C ASN A 35 -1.85 1.59 -11.36
N ALA A 36 -1.97 2.86 -11.02
CA ALA A 36 -2.96 3.30 -10.05
C ALA A 36 -4.41 3.21 -10.58
N GLU A 37 -4.63 3.46 -11.86
CA GLU A 37 -5.99 3.48 -12.39
C GLU A 37 -6.75 2.15 -12.21
N PRO A 38 -6.19 0.99 -12.64
CA PRO A 38 -6.88 -0.27 -12.40
C PRO A 38 -6.98 -0.59 -10.90
N ALA A 39 -6.02 -0.17 -10.11
CA ALA A 39 -6.08 -0.35 -8.65
C ALA A 39 -7.25 0.41 -8.05
N LEU A 40 -7.45 1.66 -8.46
CA LEU A 40 -8.57 2.48 -7.97
C LEU A 40 -9.90 1.90 -8.42
N SER A 41 -9.98 1.37 -9.65
CA SER A 41 -11.19 0.69 -10.12
C SER A 41 -11.50 -0.52 -9.26
N ARG A 42 -10.46 -1.29 -8.91
CA ARG A 42 -10.62 -2.47 -8.04
C ARG A 42 -11.10 -2.08 -6.65
N LEU A 43 -10.59 -0.99 -6.10
CA LEU A 43 -10.99 -0.51 -4.79
C LEU A 43 -12.47 -0.13 -4.72
N LYS A 44 -13.05 0.32 -5.83
CA LYS A 44 -14.49 0.59 -5.89
C LYS A 44 -15.32 -0.67 -5.79
N GLU A 45 -14.76 -1.81 -6.20
CA GLU A 45 -15.46 -3.09 -6.19
C GLU A 45 -15.27 -3.87 -4.91
N LYS A 46 -14.09 -3.71 -4.27
CA LYS A 46 -13.71 -4.56 -3.16
C LYS A 46 -12.90 -3.78 -2.14
N ARG A 47 -13.26 -3.93 -0.87
CA ARG A 47 -12.49 -3.35 0.23
C ARG A 47 -11.22 -4.18 0.47
N PHE A 48 -10.10 -3.49 0.72
CA PHE A 48 -8.84 -4.10 1.15
C PHE A 48 -8.52 -3.61 2.55
N ASP A 49 -7.84 -4.45 3.31
CA ASP A 49 -7.47 -4.10 4.69
C ASP A 49 -6.25 -3.19 4.73
N VAL A 50 -5.31 -3.40 3.82
CA VAL A 50 -4.10 -2.58 3.70
C VAL A 50 -3.82 -2.36 2.22
N VAL A 51 -3.44 -1.14 1.87
CA VAL A 51 -2.97 -0.79 0.52
C VAL A 51 -1.54 -0.32 0.63
N VAL A 52 -0.64 -0.98 -0.08
CA VAL A 52 0.77 -0.58 -0.19
C VAL A 52 0.93 0.07 -1.56
N THR A 53 1.36 1.32 -1.61
CA THR A 53 1.49 2.03 -2.88
C THR A 53 2.83 2.74 -3.01
N ASP A 54 3.38 2.71 -4.23
CA ASP A 54 4.50 3.57 -4.58
C ASP A 54 4.00 5.02 -4.59
N TYR A 55 4.85 5.94 -4.18
CA TYR A 55 4.53 7.37 -4.19
C TYR A 55 4.52 7.91 -5.61
N LYS A 56 5.56 7.63 -6.39
CA LYS A 56 5.70 8.21 -7.73
C LYS A 56 5.48 7.15 -8.81
N MET A 57 4.40 7.33 -9.57
CA MET A 57 4.04 6.45 -10.68
C MET A 57 3.62 7.32 -11.86
N LYS A 58 3.60 6.75 -13.05
CA LYS A 58 3.07 7.42 -14.24
C LYS A 58 1.58 7.70 -14.02
N GLY A 59 1.16 8.92 -14.31
CA GLY A 59 -0.25 9.31 -14.17
C GLY A 59 -0.62 9.62 -12.74
N ILE A 60 -1.50 8.82 -12.17
CA ILE A 60 -1.98 9.02 -10.80
C ILE A 60 -0.88 8.61 -9.81
N ASP A 61 -0.51 9.51 -8.90
CA ASP A 61 0.53 9.23 -7.92
C ASP A 61 -0.03 8.59 -6.64
N GLY A 62 0.89 8.20 -5.75
CA GLY A 62 0.53 7.52 -4.50
C GLY A 62 -0.29 8.39 -3.56
N MET A 63 -0.13 9.71 -3.60
CA MET A 63 -0.94 10.60 -2.77
C MET A 63 -2.40 10.59 -3.20
N GLU A 64 -2.66 10.52 -4.50
CA GLU A 64 -4.02 10.40 -5.00
C GLU A 64 -4.64 9.08 -4.59
N VAL A 65 -3.83 8.00 -4.61
CA VAL A 65 -4.28 6.69 -4.12
C VAL A 65 -4.63 6.78 -2.63
N LEU A 66 -3.75 7.37 -1.83
CA LEU A 66 -3.98 7.53 -0.39
C LEU A 66 -5.30 8.27 -0.13
N ARG A 67 -5.51 9.40 -0.79
CA ARG A 67 -6.72 10.19 -0.63
C ARG A 67 -7.97 9.41 -1.03
N ALA A 68 -7.90 8.68 -2.15
CA ALA A 68 -9.03 7.88 -2.62
C ALA A 68 -9.37 6.76 -1.64
N VAL A 69 -8.36 6.06 -1.14
CA VAL A 69 -8.56 4.99 -0.16
C VAL A 69 -9.23 5.54 1.10
N LYS A 70 -8.71 6.65 1.63
CA LYS A 70 -9.26 7.22 2.86
C LYS A 70 -10.68 7.74 2.68
N ARG A 71 -11.02 8.20 1.49
CA ARG A 71 -12.39 8.62 1.18
C ARG A 71 -13.34 7.44 1.09
N LEU A 72 -12.91 6.34 0.44
CA LEU A 72 -13.74 5.15 0.24
C LEU A 72 -13.82 4.29 1.50
N TYR A 73 -12.70 4.08 2.16
CA TYR A 73 -12.57 3.16 3.29
C TYR A 73 -11.67 3.78 4.35
N PRO A 74 -12.20 4.63 5.23
CA PRO A 74 -11.37 5.31 6.24
C PRO A 74 -10.56 4.36 7.13
N ASP A 75 -11.04 3.12 7.32
CA ASP A 75 -10.37 2.14 8.16
C ASP A 75 -9.26 1.36 7.44
N THR A 76 -9.19 1.46 6.12
CA THR A 76 -8.12 0.80 5.37
C THR A 76 -6.82 1.57 5.59
N GLU A 77 -5.78 0.86 6.02
CA GLU A 77 -4.49 1.47 6.25
C GLU A 77 -3.70 1.53 4.95
N VAL A 78 -2.94 2.61 4.78
CA VAL A 78 -2.10 2.80 3.60
C VAL A 78 -0.64 2.89 4.02
N ILE A 79 0.20 2.12 3.35
CA ILE A 79 1.65 2.15 3.52
C ILE A 79 2.23 2.65 2.21
N MET A 80 3.10 3.65 2.28
CA MET A 80 3.69 4.25 1.10
C MET A 80 5.16 3.86 0.98
N ILE A 81 5.60 3.53 -0.23
CA ILE A 81 6.99 3.22 -0.53
C ILE A 81 7.46 4.13 -1.66
N THR A 82 8.73 4.54 -1.64
CA THR A 82 9.20 5.45 -2.68
C THR A 82 10.73 5.49 -2.79
N ALA A 83 11.22 5.66 -4.02
CA ALA A 83 12.61 5.99 -4.29
C ALA A 83 12.89 7.48 -4.04
N PHE A 84 11.84 8.28 -3.81
CA PHE A 84 11.93 9.74 -3.67
C PHE A 84 11.61 10.20 -2.25
N ALA A 85 12.08 9.44 -1.26
CA ALA A 85 11.85 9.78 0.14
C ALA A 85 12.60 11.06 0.50
N ASN A 86 11.86 12.09 0.88
CA ASN A 86 12.40 13.34 1.41
C ASN A 86 11.40 13.92 2.40
N LEU A 87 11.79 15.01 3.06
CA LEU A 87 10.95 15.57 4.12
C LEU A 87 9.60 16.05 3.59
N ASP A 88 9.58 16.68 2.42
CA ASP A 88 8.32 17.19 1.86
C ASP A 88 7.33 16.09 1.53
N THR A 89 7.79 15.00 0.90
CA THR A 89 6.92 13.87 0.58
C THR A 89 6.44 13.16 1.84
N LEU A 90 7.30 13.06 2.85
CA LEU A 90 6.93 12.46 4.12
C LEU A 90 5.84 13.28 4.82
N ILE A 91 6.00 14.60 4.87
CA ILE A 91 5.02 15.49 5.50
C ILE A 91 3.67 15.37 4.78
N GLU A 92 3.68 15.37 3.47
CA GLU A 92 2.46 15.24 2.68
C GLU A 92 1.74 13.92 2.99
N ALA A 93 2.50 12.82 3.05
CA ALA A 93 1.95 11.50 3.36
C ALA A 93 1.36 11.46 4.77
N LEU A 94 2.04 12.04 5.74
CA LEU A 94 1.55 12.11 7.12
C LEU A 94 0.25 12.90 7.22
N ARG A 95 0.14 14.01 6.50
CA ARG A 95 -1.09 14.80 6.47
C ARG A 95 -2.25 14.02 5.86
N GLY A 96 -1.96 13.10 4.93
CA GLY A 96 -2.94 12.19 4.35
C GLY A 96 -3.26 10.99 5.22
N GLU A 97 -2.67 10.90 6.42
CA GLU A 97 -2.89 9.82 7.38
C GLU A 97 -2.34 8.48 6.91
N VAL A 98 -1.17 8.49 6.28
CA VAL A 98 -0.47 7.26 5.93
C VAL A 98 -0.10 6.51 7.21
N HIS A 99 -0.22 5.17 7.18
CA HIS A 99 0.16 4.34 8.32
C HIS A 99 1.68 4.27 8.47
N ASP A 100 2.37 4.13 7.35
CA ASP A 100 3.83 4.00 7.35
C ASP A 100 4.39 4.46 6.01
N PHE A 101 5.68 4.78 5.98
CA PHE A 101 6.34 5.36 4.82
C PHE A 101 7.76 4.80 4.76
N PHE A 102 8.09 4.07 3.68
CA PHE A 102 9.40 3.42 3.55
C PHE A 102 10.13 3.89 2.29
N PRO A 103 11.44 4.11 2.40
CA PRO A 103 12.25 4.38 1.21
C PRO A 103 12.52 3.06 0.45
N LYS A 104 12.75 3.17 -0.85
CA LYS A 104 13.29 2.06 -1.63
C LYS A 104 14.80 2.01 -1.48
N PRO A 105 15.44 0.84 -1.53
CA PRO A 105 14.87 -0.47 -1.84
C PRO A 105 14.02 -1.02 -0.69
N LEU A 106 12.90 -1.63 -1.06
CA LEU A 106 11.95 -2.18 -0.10
C LEU A 106 12.56 -3.34 0.67
N LYS A 107 12.44 -3.28 2.00
CA LYS A 107 12.86 -4.37 2.88
C LYS A 107 11.60 -5.14 3.30
N ILE A 108 11.50 -6.37 2.84
CA ILE A 108 10.30 -7.18 3.04
C ILE A 108 9.97 -7.37 4.52
N LYS A 109 10.97 -7.57 5.37
CA LYS A 109 10.74 -7.74 6.81
C LYS A 109 10.08 -6.51 7.43
N GLU A 110 10.52 -5.33 7.01
CA GLU A 110 9.94 -4.08 7.50
C GLU A 110 8.50 -3.91 7.02
N LEU A 111 8.25 -4.25 5.76
CA LEU A 111 6.89 -4.19 5.21
C LEU A 111 5.96 -5.14 5.94
N LYS A 112 6.39 -6.39 6.16
CA LYS A 112 5.58 -7.37 6.89
C LYS A 112 5.24 -6.89 8.30
N SER A 113 6.23 -6.35 9.01
CA SER A 113 6.01 -5.84 10.38
C SER A 113 5.03 -4.68 10.38
N SER A 114 5.15 -3.77 9.41
CA SER A 114 4.24 -2.64 9.28
C SER A 114 2.81 -3.10 9.01
N ILE A 115 2.64 -4.07 8.12
CA ILE A 115 1.32 -4.62 7.81
C ILE A 115 0.71 -5.26 9.06
N GLN A 116 1.49 -6.03 9.82
CA GLN A 116 1.00 -6.64 11.05
C GLN A 116 0.53 -5.59 12.05
N ARG A 117 1.29 -4.50 12.22
CA ARG A 117 0.89 -3.42 13.11
C ARG A 117 -0.40 -2.74 12.63
N ALA A 118 -0.52 -2.54 11.32
CA ALA A 118 -1.72 -1.95 10.73
C ALA A 118 -2.96 -2.83 11.01
N LEU A 119 -2.81 -4.13 10.82
CA LEU A 119 -3.91 -5.07 11.05
C LEU A 119 -4.27 -5.20 12.53
N ASN A 120 -3.29 -5.14 13.41
CA ASN A 120 -3.52 -5.22 14.86
C ASN A 120 -4.31 -4.02 15.38
N ARG A 121 -4.17 -2.86 14.76
CA ARG A 121 -4.90 -1.65 15.15
C ARG A 121 -6.40 -1.76 14.89
N LYS A 122 -6.82 -2.73 14.06
CA LYS A 122 -8.23 -2.91 13.67
C LYS A 122 -9.02 -3.77 14.65
N ARG A 123 -8.36 -4.26 15.67
CA ARG A 123 -9.01 -5.09 16.70
C ARG A 123 -9.66 -4.25 17.77
#